data_b48da3c54cde7739f03d35d4ff7033c4
#
_entry.id   b48da3c54cde7739f03d35d4ff7033c4
#
_cell.length_a   1.000
_cell.length_b   1.000
_cell.length_c   1.000
_cell.angle_alpha   90.00
_cell.angle_beta   90.00
_cell.angle_gamma   90.00
#
_symmetry.space_group_name_H-M   'P 1'
#
loop_
_entity.id
_entity.type
_entity.pdbx_description
1 polymer ?
#
loop_
_entity_poly.entity_id
_entity_poly.type
_entity_poly.pdbx_seq_one_letter_code
_entity_poly.pdbx_strand_id
1 'polypeptide(L)'
;MSPVLDKKTSVDLVKLLVFVVVTSLSTAVLVVTIGNLSFGEAREYKAEFTDATGVNKGDDIRVAGVRVGTVSEVEIVDRTRALITFSVDRDTSVNGGTNAAIRYRNLVGQRYLSLTQEVGDTRRLPAGSTIPVSRTTPALDLTVLFNGFKPLFEALSPDDVNQLSYELVQVFQGEGASKSGLKPLKSTVRSSAGVVRDTGIVEPAGSRRVPPTSWVSER
;
A
#
# COMPACT_ATOMS: atom_id res chain seq x y z
N MET A 1 -54.54 17.91 -46.86
CA MET A 1 -54.99 17.04 -45.72
C MET A 1 -54.14 17.44 -44.53
N SER A 2 -54.64 18.33 -43.65
CA SER A 2 -53.96 18.71 -42.41
C SER A 2 -54.33 17.65 -41.37
N PRO A 3 -53.34 16.99 -40.70
CA PRO A 3 -53.67 16.08 -39.61
C PRO A 3 -54.17 16.92 -38.45
N VAL A 4 -55.47 16.96 -38.26
CA VAL A 4 -56.09 17.46 -37.02
C VAL A 4 -55.70 16.46 -35.92
N LEU A 5 -54.68 16.76 -35.15
CA LEU A 5 -54.33 16.02 -33.95
C LEU A 5 -55.54 16.07 -33.02
N ASP A 6 -56.20 14.91 -32.86
CA ASP A 6 -57.35 14.79 -31.96
C ASP A 6 -56.92 15.21 -30.56
N LYS A 7 -57.72 15.93 -29.82
CA LYS A 7 -57.43 16.52 -28.52
C LYS A 7 -56.93 15.48 -27.51
N LYS A 8 -57.36 14.23 -27.64
CA LYS A 8 -56.86 13.06 -26.86
C LYS A 8 -55.43 12.72 -27.19
N THR A 9 -55.06 12.65 -28.47
CA THR A 9 -53.72 12.38 -28.98
C THR A 9 -52.71 13.43 -28.51
N SER A 10 -53.11 14.72 -28.50
CA SER A 10 -52.25 15.81 -28.00
C SER A 10 -52.00 15.68 -26.49
N VAL A 11 -52.98 15.29 -25.66
CA VAL A 11 -52.79 15.09 -24.24
C VAL A 11 -51.89 13.89 -23.96
N ASP A 12 -52.04 12.80 -24.71
CA ASP A 12 -51.23 11.60 -24.53
C ASP A 12 -49.74 11.87 -25.00
N LEU A 13 -49.57 12.68 -26.03
CA LEU A 13 -48.27 13.13 -26.47
C LEU A 13 -47.55 13.97 -25.38
N VAL A 14 -48.30 14.88 -24.74
CA VAL A 14 -47.77 15.70 -23.63
C VAL A 14 -47.36 14.80 -22.44
N LYS A 15 -48.16 13.82 -22.06
CA LYS A 15 -47.83 12.85 -21.00
C LYS A 15 -46.58 12.08 -21.34
N LEU A 16 -46.44 11.60 -22.58
CA LEU A 16 -45.27 10.91 -23.07
C LEU A 16 -44.02 11.79 -22.97
N LEU A 17 -44.14 13.03 -23.42
CA LEU A 17 -43.01 14.00 -23.37
C LEU A 17 -42.59 14.28 -21.93
N VAL A 18 -43.54 14.51 -21.02
CA VAL A 18 -43.24 14.68 -19.59
C VAL A 18 -42.55 13.45 -19.02
N PHE A 19 -43.03 12.26 -19.35
CA PHE A 19 -42.40 11.01 -18.91
C PHE A 19 -40.96 10.88 -19.40
N VAL A 20 -40.70 11.17 -20.70
CA VAL A 20 -39.36 11.12 -21.28
C VAL A 20 -38.43 12.14 -20.61
N VAL A 21 -38.92 13.37 -20.39
CA VAL A 21 -38.13 14.42 -19.72
C VAL A 21 -37.78 14.02 -18.30
N VAL A 22 -38.74 13.51 -17.50
CA VAL A 22 -38.49 13.11 -16.11
C VAL A 22 -37.53 11.94 -16.04
N THR A 23 -37.71 10.92 -16.88
CA THR A 23 -36.77 9.76 -16.93
C THR A 23 -35.38 10.17 -17.38
N SER A 24 -35.25 11.01 -18.39
CA SER A 24 -33.94 11.50 -18.84
C SER A 24 -33.23 12.33 -17.77
N LEU A 25 -33.97 13.19 -17.07
CA LEU A 25 -33.42 13.98 -15.97
C LEU A 25 -32.96 13.10 -14.81
N SER A 26 -33.79 12.11 -14.41
CA SER A 26 -33.45 11.15 -13.37
C SER A 26 -32.20 10.33 -13.74
N THR A 27 -32.14 9.86 -14.98
CA THR A 27 -30.95 9.13 -15.48
C THR A 27 -29.71 10.02 -15.49
N ALA A 28 -29.84 11.27 -15.92
CA ALA A 28 -28.73 12.22 -15.91
C ALA A 28 -28.18 12.47 -14.49
N VAL A 29 -29.06 12.64 -13.50
CA VAL A 29 -28.68 12.78 -12.08
C VAL A 29 -27.94 11.52 -11.59
N LEU A 30 -28.44 10.32 -11.93
CA LEU A 30 -27.78 9.08 -11.57
C LEU A 30 -26.40 8.97 -12.21
N VAL A 31 -26.24 9.30 -13.50
CA VAL A 31 -24.95 9.26 -14.21
C VAL A 31 -23.95 10.21 -13.55
N VAL A 32 -24.37 11.44 -13.21
CA VAL A 32 -23.51 12.41 -12.53
C VAL A 32 -23.09 11.91 -11.13
N THR A 33 -24.05 11.37 -10.38
CA THR A 33 -23.80 10.94 -8.99
C THR A 33 -22.94 9.67 -8.92
N ILE A 34 -23.25 8.66 -9.76
CA ILE A 34 -22.51 7.39 -9.78
C ILE A 34 -21.18 7.52 -10.54
N GLY A 35 -21.16 8.27 -11.63
CA GLY A 35 -19.99 8.52 -12.46
C GLY A 35 -18.91 9.34 -11.77
N ASN A 36 -19.22 9.89 -10.56
CA ASN A 36 -18.28 10.67 -9.77
C ASN A 36 -17.55 11.75 -10.63
N LEU A 37 -18.33 12.35 -11.55
CA LEU A 37 -17.81 13.38 -12.43
C LEU A 37 -17.46 14.61 -11.59
N SER A 38 -16.17 14.80 -11.36
CA SER A 38 -15.66 16.02 -10.73
C SER A 38 -15.71 17.14 -11.79
N PHE A 39 -16.63 18.08 -11.62
CA PHE A 39 -16.74 19.27 -12.49
C PHE A 39 -15.73 20.37 -12.09
N GLY A 40 -14.82 20.08 -11.15
CA GLY A 40 -13.74 20.98 -10.76
C GLY A 40 -12.67 21.08 -11.84
N GLU A 41 -11.98 22.22 -11.91
CA GLU A 41 -10.78 22.35 -12.74
C GLU A 41 -9.70 21.41 -12.20
N ALA A 42 -9.51 20.29 -12.88
CA ALA A 42 -8.47 19.32 -12.58
C ALA A 42 -7.21 19.62 -13.38
N ARG A 43 -6.05 19.29 -12.81
CA ARG A 43 -4.76 19.33 -13.51
C ARG A 43 -4.31 17.92 -13.76
N GLU A 44 -3.89 17.64 -14.98
CA GLU A 44 -3.31 16.35 -15.34
C GLU A 44 -1.81 16.32 -15.06
N TYR A 45 -1.35 15.17 -14.58
CA TYR A 45 0.05 14.83 -14.41
C TYR A 45 0.26 13.38 -14.84
N LYS A 46 1.51 13.00 -15.01
CA LYS A 46 1.91 11.66 -15.38
C LYS A 46 2.92 11.11 -14.36
N ALA A 47 2.94 9.80 -14.18
CA ALA A 47 3.95 9.13 -13.37
C ALA A 47 4.36 7.82 -14.02
N GLU A 48 5.66 7.59 -14.13
CA GLU A 48 6.22 6.35 -14.67
C GLU A 48 6.49 5.37 -13.54
N PHE A 49 6.09 4.10 -13.74
CA PHE A 49 6.31 3.01 -12.80
C PHE A 49 6.97 1.82 -13.48
N THR A 50 7.77 1.09 -12.75
CA THR A 50 8.30 -0.20 -13.19
C THR A 50 7.24 -1.29 -13.20
N ASP A 51 6.23 -1.17 -12.31
CA ASP A 51 5.09 -2.07 -12.22
C ASP A 51 3.87 -1.29 -11.69
N ALA A 52 2.76 -1.38 -12.42
CA ALA A 52 1.48 -0.77 -12.07
C ALA A 52 0.38 -1.83 -11.90
N THR A 53 0.74 -3.07 -11.57
CA THR A 53 -0.22 -4.17 -11.42
C THR A 53 -1.37 -3.79 -10.49
N GLY A 54 -2.59 -3.97 -10.99
CA GLY A 54 -3.82 -3.74 -10.26
C GLY A 54 -4.29 -2.28 -10.19
N VAL A 55 -3.58 -1.36 -10.85
CA VAL A 55 -4.06 0.03 -11.04
C VAL A 55 -4.95 0.10 -12.26
N ASN A 56 -6.11 0.70 -12.11
CA ASN A 56 -7.10 0.86 -13.17
C ASN A 56 -7.52 2.33 -13.32
N LYS A 57 -8.05 2.64 -14.50
CA LYS A 57 -8.75 3.91 -14.71
C LYS A 57 -9.88 4.08 -13.68
N GLY A 58 -9.95 5.25 -13.06
CA GLY A 58 -10.92 5.58 -12.04
C GLY A 58 -10.44 5.33 -10.60
N ASP A 59 -9.26 4.73 -10.40
CA ASP A 59 -8.68 4.56 -9.07
C ASP A 59 -8.35 5.91 -8.43
N ASP A 60 -8.40 5.95 -7.10
CA ASP A 60 -8.19 7.18 -6.34
C ASP A 60 -6.73 7.66 -6.39
N ILE A 61 -6.55 8.97 -6.48
CA ILE A 61 -5.30 9.65 -6.11
C ILE A 61 -5.48 10.22 -4.70
N ARG A 62 -4.53 9.95 -3.81
CA ARG A 62 -4.62 10.38 -2.41
C ARG A 62 -3.36 11.09 -1.94
N VAL A 63 -3.56 12.15 -1.15
CA VAL A 63 -2.51 12.84 -0.39
C VAL A 63 -2.87 12.71 1.09
N ALA A 64 -1.95 12.20 1.91
CA ALA A 64 -2.20 11.94 3.34
C ALA A 64 -3.50 11.15 3.61
N GLY A 65 -3.87 10.22 2.72
CA GLY A 65 -5.09 9.41 2.82
C GLY A 65 -6.36 10.08 2.26
N VAL A 66 -6.35 11.40 2.04
CA VAL A 66 -7.50 12.13 1.48
C VAL A 66 -7.49 12.01 -0.04
N ARG A 67 -8.65 11.70 -0.63
CA ARG A 67 -8.82 11.65 -2.07
C ARG A 67 -8.74 13.07 -2.66
N VAL A 68 -7.85 13.25 -3.62
CA VAL A 68 -7.61 14.53 -4.31
C VAL A 68 -7.72 14.43 -5.83
N GLY A 69 -8.05 13.25 -6.34
CA GLY A 69 -8.13 13.05 -7.78
C GLY A 69 -8.39 11.60 -8.18
N THR A 70 -8.20 11.32 -9.47
CA THR A 70 -8.42 9.98 -10.05
C THR A 70 -7.42 9.67 -11.15
N VAL A 71 -7.18 8.38 -11.37
CA VAL A 71 -6.42 7.86 -12.51
C VAL A 71 -7.28 8.03 -13.78
N SER A 72 -6.73 8.72 -14.78
CA SER A 72 -7.37 8.95 -16.07
C SER A 72 -7.07 7.81 -17.05
N GLU A 73 -5.82 7.34 -17.06
CA GLU A 73 -5.35 6.34 -18.01
C GLU A 73 -4.12 5.61 -17.51
N VAL A 74 -3.93 4.36 -17.96
CA VAL A 74 -2.74 3.54 -17.70
C VAL A 74 -2.26 2.96 -19.01
N GLU A 75 -1.03 3.29 -19.42
CA GLU A 75 -0.44 2.87 -20.68
C GLU A 75 0.91 2.18 -20.45
N ILE A 76 1.32 1.34 -21.39
CA ILE A 76 2.66 0.73 -21.38
C ILE A 76 3.59 1.59 -22.24
N VAL A 77 4.71 2.03 -21.68
CA VAL A 77 5.73 2.82 -22.35
C VAL A 77 7.03 2.01 -22.40
N ASP A 78 7.77 2.14 -23.49
CA ASP A 78 9.07 1.47 -23.69
C ASP A 78 9.02 -0.06 -23.45
N ARG A 79 7.87 -0.69 -23.59
CA ARG A 79 7.61 -2.14 -23.38
C ARG A 79 7.89 -2.66 -21.98
N THR A 80 8.42 -1.85 -21.08
CA THR A 80 8.90 -2.29 -19.75
C THR A 80 8.43 -1.40 -18.61
N ARG A 81 7.78 -0.27 -18.91
CA ARG A 81 7.29 0.68 -17.90
C ARG A 81 5.81 0.97 -18.10
N ALA A 82 5.13 1.27 -17.02
CA ALA A 82 3.76 1.76 -17.05
C ALA A 82 3.76 3.28 -16.85
N LEU A 83 3.04 4.00 -17.69
CA LEU A 83 2.75 5.42 -17.56
C LEU A 83 1.33 5.58 -17.06
N ILE A 84 1.18 6.14 -15.88
CA ILE A 84 -0.12 6.45 -15.28
C ILE A 84 -0.39 7.94 -15.49
N THR A 85 -1.41 8.26 -16.26
CA THR A 85 -1.95 9.62 -16.38
C THR A 85 -3.05 9.79 -15.34
N PHE A 86 -3.00 10.85 -14.55
CA PHE A 86 -3.94 11.10 -13.46
C PHE A 86 -4.29 12.58 -13.35
N SER A 87 -5.50 12.84 -12.90
CA SER A 87 -6.01 14.17 -12.63
C SER A 87 -6.07 14.43 -11.13
N VAL A 88 -5.67 15.62 -10.69
CA VAL A 88 -5.81 16.07 -9.30
C VAL A 88 -6.54 17.41 -9.25
N ASP A 89 -7.23 17.66 -8.15
CA ASP A 89 -7.92 18.92 -7.89
C ASP A 89 -6.93 20.09 -7.92
N ARG A 90 -7.39 21.24 -8.40
CA ARG A 90 -6.54 22.44 -8.61
C ARG A 90 -5.82 22.91 -7.34
N ASP A 91 -6.44 22.68 -6.17
CA ASP A 91 -5.90 23.07 -4.89
C ASP A 91 -4.78 22.14 -4.42
N THR A 92 -4.67 20.94 -5.03
CA THR A 92 -3.60 20.00 -4.73
C THR A 92 -2.29 20.48 -5.34
N SER A 93 -1.28 20.66 -4.50
CA SER A 93 0.04 21.06 -4.96
C SER A 93 0.87 19.83 -5.32
N VAL A 94 1.17 19.64 -6.60
CA VAL A 94 2.17 18.70 -7.10
C VAL A 94 3.42 19.50 -7.42
N ASN A 95 4.52 19.19 -6.77
CA ASN A 95 5.80 19.92 -6.89
C ASN A 95 6.96 19.01 -7.29
N GLY A 96 8.13 19.62 -7.45
CA GLY A 96 9.35 18.89 -7.83
C GLY A 96 9.82 17.84 -6.81
N GLY A 97 9.38 17.90 -5.56
CA GLY A 97 9.65 16.90 -4.51
C GLY A 97 8.51 15.88 -4.31
N THR A 98 7.49 15.86 -5.18
CA THR A 98 6.39 14.91 -5.06
C THR A 98 6.82 13.52 -5.49
N ASN A 99 6.62 12.53 -4.62
CA ASN A 99 6.76 11.11 -4.91
C ASN A 99 5.40 10.45 -5.08
N ALA A 100 5.33 9.46 -5.95
CA ALA A 100 4.12 8.68 -6.20
C ALA A 100 4.33 7.22 -5.82
N ALA A 101 3.44 6.64 -5.03
CA ALA A 101 3.51 5.23 -4.62
C ALA A 101 2.17 4.54 -4.85
N ILE A 102 2.20 3.34 -5.45
CA ILE A 102 1.02 2.50 -5.57
C ILE A 102 0.83 1.74 -4.26
N ARG A 103 -0.35 1.87 -3.65
CA ARG A 103 -0.68 1.26 -2.37
C ARG A 103 -1.97 0.45 -2.46
N TYR A 104 -2.12 -0.51 -1.57
CA TYR A 104 -3.37 -1.24 -1.38
C TYR A 104 -4.43 -0.34 -0.72
N ARG A 105 -5.63 -0.35 -1.27
CA ARG A 105 -6.80 0.29 -0.66
C ARG A 105 -7.48 -0.65 0.34
N ASN A 106 -7.47 -1.95 0.03
CA ASN A 106 -8.06 -3.01 0.84
C ASN A 106 -7.38 -4.35 0.59
N LEU A 107 -7.75 -5.38 1.36
CA LEU A 107 -7.21 -6.73 1.27
C LEU A 107 -7.68 -7.50 0.02
N VAL A 108 -8.69 -7.02 -0.68
CA VAL A 108 -9.21 -7.64 -1.92
C VAL A 108 -8.34 -7.29 -3.13
N GLY A 109 -7.38 -6.36 -2.97
CA GLY A 109 -6.42 -6.04 -4.02
C GLY A 109 -6.69 -4.74 -4.78
N GLN A 110 -7.71 -3.95 -4.40
CA GLN A 110 -7.88 -2.61 -4.98
C GLN A 110 -6.69 -1.73 -4.64
N ARG A 111 -6.28 -0.92 -5.60
CA ARG A 111 -5.13 -0.02 -5.49
C ARG A 111 -5.57 1.43 -5.44
N TYR A 112 -4.64 2.28 -5.05
CA TYR A 112 -4.72 3.73 -5.20
C TYR A 112 -3.32 4.30 -5.35
N LEU A 113 -3.22 5.47 -5.95
CA LEU A 113 -1.97 6.20 -6.07
C LEU A 113 -1.84 7.17 -4.89
N SER A 114 -0.80 6.98 -4.09
CA SER A 114 -0.47 7.86 -2.96
C SER A 114 0.57 8.87 -3.40
N LEU A 115 0.26 10.14 -3.29
CA LEU A 115 1.23 11.22 -3.48
C LEU A 115 1.75 11.68 -2.12
N THR A 116 3.07 11.75 -1.98
CA THR A 116 3.77 12.25 -0.80
C THR A 116 4.73 13.33 -1.21
N GLN A 117 4.88 14.37 -0.38
CA GLN A 117 5.86 15.43 -0.63
C GLN A 117 7.07 15.19 0.27
N GLU A 118 8.24 15.12 -0.32
CA GLU A 118 9.49 15.10 0.42
C GLU A 118 10.13 16.48 0.49
N VAL A 119 11.08 16.62 1.40
CA VAL A 119 11.87 17.84 1.53
C VAL A 119 12.73 18.01 0.27
N GLY A 120 12.53 19.11 -0.45
CA GLY A 120 13.24 19.35 -1.70
C GLY A 120 12.64 20.49 -2.50
N ASP A 121 12.54 20.32 -3.82
CA ASP A 121 12.03 21.34 -4.73
C ASP A 121 10.53 21.60 -4.51
N THR A 122 10.23 22.74 -3.93
CA THR A 122 8.86 23.18 -3.64
C THR A 122 8.17 23.84 -4.84
N ARG A 123 8.89 24.00 -5.97
CA ARG A 123 8.30 24.59 -7.19
C ARG A 123 7.20 23.69 -7.71
N ARG A 124 6.02 24.27 -7.93
CA ARG A 124 4.89 23.56 -8.51
C ARG A 124 5.25 23.06 -9.91
N LEU A 125 5.02 21.79 -10.17
CA LEU A 125 5.17 21.22 -11.48
C LEU A 125 4.12 21.79 -12.45
N PRO A 126 4.49 22.11 -13.68
CA PRO A 126 3.52 22.42 -14.73
C PRO A 126 2.55 21.26 -14.96
N ALA A 127 1.31 21.56 -15.34
CA ALA A 127 0.38 20.52 -15.78
C ALA A 127 0.97 19.73 -16.96
N GLY A 128 0.70 18.44 -17.01
CA GLY A 128 1.29 17.51 -18.00
C GLY A 128 2.69 17.00 -17.66
N SER A 129 3.32 17.48 -16.57
CA SER A 129 4.63 16.99 -16.15
C SER A 129 4.60 15.53 -15.74
N THR A 130 5.71 14.84 -15.95
CA THR A 130 5.89 13.43 -15.59
C THR A 130 6.76 13.29 -14.34
N ILE A 131 6.30 12.52 -13.36
CA ILE A 131 7.08 12.06 -12.21
C ILE A 131 7.92 10.88 -12.69
N PRO A 132 9.26 10.96 -12.65
CA PRO A 132 10.13 9.91 -13.17
C PRO A 132 10.14 8.68 -12.25
N VAL A 133 10.55 7.51 -12.76
CA VAL A 133 10.66 6.24 -12.03
C VAL A 133 11.48 6.36 -10.74
N SER A 134 12.47 7.24 -10.71
CA SER A 134 13.30 7.47 -9.51
C SER A 134 12.51 8.03 -8.30
N ARG A 135 11.32 8.59 -8.54
CA ARG A 135 10.43 9.13 -7.53
C ARG A 135 9.09 8.38 -7.46
N THR A 136 9.06 7.16 -7.99
CA THR A 136 7.88 6.30 -7.92
C THR A 136 8.22 5.01 -7.20
N THR A 137 7.23 4.49 -6.46
CA THR A 137 7.31 3.19 -5.80
C THR A 137 6.22 2.31 -6.36
N PRO A 138 6.57 1.17 -6.98
CA PRO A 138 5.59 0.26 -7.56
C PRO A 138 4.74 -0.41 -6.47
N ALA A 139 3.72 -1.12 -6.91
CA ALA A 139 2.90 -1.93 -6.01
C ALA A 139 3.76 -3.02 -5.34
N LEU A 140 3.59 -3.17 -4.04
CA LEU A 140 4.21 -4.26 -3.32
C LEU A 140 3.59 -5.59 -3.78
N ASP A 141 4.42 -6.53 -4.23
CA ASP A 141 3.96 -7.88 -4.54
C ASP A 141 3.89 -8.69 -3.23
N LEU A 142 2.66 -9.05 -2.85
CA LEU A 142 2.42 -9.87 -1.66
C LEU A 142 3.06 -11.25 -1.78
N THR A 143 3.20 -11.79 -3.00
CA THR A 143 3.83 -13.09 -3.24
C THR A 143 5.31 -13.04 -2.87
N VAL A 144 6.02 -11.96 -3.25
CA VAL A 144 7.42 -11.74 -2.86
C VAL A 144 7.54 -11.60 -1.35
N LEU A 145 6.62 -10.88 -0.72
CA LEU A 145 6.59 -10.73 0.75
C LEU A 145 6.40 -12.10 1.44
N PHE A 146 5.40 -12.89 1.02
CA PHE A 146 5.16 -14.22 1.60
C PHE A 146 6.31 -15.19 1.36
N ASN A 147 6.94 -15.15 0.20
CA ASN A 147 8.14 -15.95 -0.08
C ASN A 147 9.31 -15.55 0.83
N GLY A 148 9.44 -14.27 1.19
CA GLY A 148 10.42 -13.80 2.16
C GLY A 148 10.18 -14.33 3.58
N PHE A 149 8.94 -14.62 3.95
CA PHE A 149 8.59 -15.23 5.24
C PHE A 149 8.70 -16.76 5.26
N LYS A 150 8.77 -17.41 4.08
CA LYS A 150 8.85 -18.86 3.99
C LYS A 150 9.94 -19.48 4.89
N PRO A 151 11.20 -19.01 4.92
CA PRO A 151 12.23 -19.57 5.79
C PRO A 151 11.91 -19.43 7.29
N LEU A 152 11.14 -18.41 7.68
CA LEU A 152 10.70 -18.25 9.08
C LEU A 152 9.66 -19.30 9.45
N PHE A 153 8.74 -19.62 8.55
CA PHE A 153 7.76 -20.70 8.77
C PHE A 153 8.40 -22.08 8.70
N GLU A 154 9.42 -22.28 7.87
CA GLU A 154 10.18 -23.53 7.80
C GLU A 154 11.04 -23.77 9.05
N ALA A 155 11.48 -22.70 9.71
CA ALA A 155 12.23 -22.79 10.98
C ALA A 155 11.34 -23.09 12.19
N LEU A 156 10.04 -22.93 12.10
CA LEU A 156 9.08 -23.30 13.13
C LEU A 156 8.78 -24.80 13.03
N SER A 157 9.22 -25.58 14.04
CA SER A 157 8.86 -27.00 14.10
C SER A 157 7.34 -27.12 14.34
N PRO A 158 6.68 -28.12 13.73
CA PRO A 158 5.26 -28.38 13.99
C PRO A 158 4.96 -28.61 15.49
N ASP A 159 5.92 -29.15 16.22
CA ASP A 159 5.81 -29.42 17.65
C ASP A 159 5.78 -28.12 18.48
N ASP A 160 6.61 -27.12 18.11
CA ASP A 160 6.62 -25.81 18.78
C ASP A 160 5.31 -25.05 18.55
N VAL A 161 4.75 -25.14 17.33
CA VAL A 161 3.47 -24.51 17.00
C VAL A 161 2.31 -25.17 17.74
N ASN A 162 2.32 -26.51 17.87
CA ASN A 162 1.32 -27.26 18.62
C ASN A 162 1.40 -26.94 20.11
N GLN A 163 2.62 -26.88 20.67
CA GLN A 163 2.82 -26.52 22.06
C GLN A 163 2.34 -25.12 22.38
N LEU A 164 2.68 -24.14 21.54
CA LEU A 164 2.21 -22.76 21.68
C LEU A 164 0.68 -22.67 21.59
N SER A 165 0.08 -23.40 20.65
CA SER A 165 -1.37 -23.45 20.49
C SER A 165 -2.05 -24.05 21.73
N TYR A 166 -1.46 -25.10 22.31
CA TYR A 166 -1.97 -25.72 23.52
C TYR A 166 -1.88 -24.77 24.73
N GLU A 167 -0.76 -24.10 24.90
CA GLU A 167 -0.56 -23.10 25.96
C GLU A 167 -1.53 -21.91 25.83
N LEU A 168 -1.76 -21.44 24.62
CA LEU A 168 -2.74 -20.39 24.35
C LEU A 168 -4.17 -20.84 24.72
N VAL A 169 -4.56 -22.06 24.35
CA VAL A 169 -5.88 -22.61 24.70
C VAL A 169 -6.03 -22.71 26.22
N GLN A 170 -5.00 -23.14 26.95
CA GLN A 170 -5.03 -23.21 28.42
C GLN A 170 -5.21 -21.82 29.05
N VAL A 171 -4.52 -20.80 28.52
CA VAL A 171 -4.66 -19.42 29.01
C VAL A 171 -6.08 -18.90 28.78
N PHE A 172 -6.67 -19.17 27.60
CA PHE A 172 -8.03 -18.74 27.27
C PHE A 172 -9.12 -19.53 28.05
N GLN A 173 -8.85 -20.77 28.41
CA GLN A 173 -9.78 -21.58 29.21
C GLN A 173 -9.72 -21.29 30.73
N GLY A 174 -8.89 -20.33 31.14
CA GLY A 174 -8.79 -19.88 32.53
C GLY A 174 -8.07 -20.84 33.47
N GLU A 175 -7.45 -21.92 33.00
CA GLU A 175 -6.68 -22.88 33.79
C GLU A 175 -5.24 -22.40 34.12
N GLY A 176 -4.85 -21.22 33.63
CA GLY A 176 -3.52 -20.63 33.91
C GLY A 176 -3.23 -20.26 35.36
N ALA A 177 -4.15 -20.50 36.28
CA ALA A 177 -4.01 -20.21 37.71
C ALA A 177 -3.82 -21.45 38.60
N SER A 178 -3.76 -22.66 38.05
CA SER A 178 -3.50 -23.86 38.86
C SER A 178 -2.00 -24.04 39.10
N LYS A 179 -1.61 -23.94 40.35
CA LYS A 179 -0.27 -23.84 40.91
C LYS A 179 0.65 -25.06 40.73
N SER A 180 0.48 -25.90 39.72
CA SER A 180 1.26 -27.17 39.66
C SER A 180 2.09 -27.39 38.38
N GLY A 181 2.22 -26.44 37.48
CA GLY A 181 2.89 -26.64 36.20
C GLY A 181 4.06 -25.73 35.84
N LEU A 182 4.30 -24.66 36.57
CA LEU A 182 5.48 -23.82 36.36
C LEU A 182 6.70 -24.46 36.99
N LYS A 183 7.34 -25.41 36.28
CA LYS A 183 8.74 -25.72 36.56
C LYS A 183 9.53 -24.44 36.34
N PRO A 184 10.22 -23.92 37.38
CA PRO A 184 10.94 -22.65 37.22
C PRO A 184 12.02 -22.83 36.17
N LEU A 185 12.10 -21.93 35.22
CA LEU A 185 13.11 -21.80 34.15
C LEU A 185 14.58 -21.90 34.63
N LYS A 186 14.80 -22.01 35.93
CA LYS A 186 16.13 -22.22 36.56
C LYS A 186 16.73 -23.61 36.33
N SER A 187 15.95 -24.63 35.93
CA SER A 187 16.51 -25.97 35.70
C SER A 187 17.09 -26.17 34.31
N THR A 188 16.62 -25.44 33.30
CA THR A 188 17.10 -25.58 31.93
C THR A 188 18.44 -24.88 31.70
N VAL A 189 18.71 -23.78 32.42
CA VAL A 189 20.01 -23.08 32.33
C VAL A 189 21.12 -23.84 33.03
N ARG A 190 20.79 -24.74 34.00
CA ARG A 190 21.80 -25.53 34.75
C ARG A 190 22.23 -26.79 34.02
N SER A 191 21.44 -27.29 33.08
CA SER A 191 21.78 -28.49 32.29
C SER A 191 22.73 -28.15 31.12
N SER A 192 22.68 -26.93 30.58
CA SER A 192 23.61 -26.51 29.52
C SER A 192 24.99 -26.07 30.04
N ALA A 193 25.11 -25.74 31.34
CA ALA A 193 26.40 -25.42 31.96
C ALA A 193 27.24 -26.62 32.35
N GLY A 194 26.67 -27.85 32.31
CA GLY A 194 27.35 -29.10 32.68
C GLY A 194 28.12 -29.79 31.56
N VAL A 195 27.93 -29.38 30.31
CA VAL A 195 28.57 -30.05 29.13
C VAL A 195 29.88 -29.37 28.69
N VAL A 196 30.26 -28.22 29.26
CA VAL A 196 31.49 -27.50 28.87
C VAL A 196 32.69 -27.77 29.80
N ARG A 197 32.62 -28.79 30.65
CA ARG A 197 33.71 -29.05 31.61
C ARG A 197 34.63 -30.22 31.29
N ASP A 198 34.55 -30.81 30.10
CA ASP A 198 35.42 -31.95 29.77
C ASP A 198 36.10 -31.89 28.39
N THR A 199 36.48 -30.69 27.97
CA THR A 199 37.50 -30.58 26.92
C THR A 199 38.65 -29.75 27.46
N GLY A 200 39.68 -30.48 27.91
CA GLY A 200 40.97 -29.92 28.31
C GLY A 200 41.57 -29.14 27.14
N ILE A 201 41.60 -27.85 27.27
CA ILE A 201 42.39 -26.98 26.41
C ILE A 201 43.57 -26.47 27.23
N VAL A 202 44.70 -27.00 26.83
CA VAL A 202 46.04 -26.60 27.24
C VAL A 202 46.23 -25.11 27.02
N GLU A 203 46.66 -24.44 28.06
CA GLU A 203 47.09 -23.03 28.07
C GLU A 203 48.35 -22.87 27.25
N PRO A 204 48.45 -21.92 26.31
CA PRO A 204 49.75 -21.46 25.84
C PRO A 204 50.11 -20.15 26.55
N ALA A 205 51.16 -20.23 27.32
CA ALA A 205 51.91 -19.13 27.87
C ALA A 205 52.45 -18.23 26.73
N GLY A 206 52.37 -16.90 26.88
CA GLY A 206 53.04 -15.98 25.99
C GLY A 206 52.50 -14.56 26.03
N SER A 207 52.73 -13.88 27.12
CA SER A 207 52.58 -12.43 27.24
C SER A 207 53.45 -11.66 26.24
N ARG A 208 52.91 -10.87 25.37
CA ARG A 208 53.56 -9.68 24.82
C ARG A 208 52.63 -8.49 24.83
N ARG A 209 52.91 -7.57 25.73
CA ARG A 209 52.34 -6.23 25.73
C ARG A 209 52.89 -5.50 24.50
N VAL A 210 51.99 -4.90 23.72
CA VAL A 210 52.34 -3.94 22.68
C VAL A 210 51.89 -2.57 23.20
N PRO A 211 52.82 -1.55 23.17
CA PRO A 211 52.49 -0.21 23.66
C PRO A 211 51.65 0.57 22.64
N PRO A 212 50.94 1.62 23.09
CA PRO A 212 50.08 2.43 22.20
C PRO A 212 50.97 3.39 21.37
N THR A 213 50.83 3.31 20.04
CA THR A 213 51.40 4.31 19.13
C THR A 213 50.46 5.49 19.00
N SER A 214 50.91 6.60 19.50
CA SER A 214 50.41 7.95 19.25
C SER A 214 50.53 8.30 17.75
N TRP A 215 49.45 8.72 17.13
CA TRP A 215 49.52 9.42 15.85
C TRP A 215 49.47 10.91 16.08
N VAL A 216 50.64 11.51 15.94
CA VAL A 216 50.84 12.96 15.84
C VAL A 216 50.53 13.39 14.40
N SER A 217 49.77 14.47 14.33
CA SER A 217 49.62 15.46 13.29
C SER A 217 50.83 15.64 12.37
N GLU A 218 50.62 15.77 11.08
CA GLU A 218 51.18 16.85 10.27
C GLU A 218 50.75 16.75 8.78
N ARG A 219 50.25 17.85 8.36
CA ARG A 219 50.11 18.59 7.08
C ARG A 219 48.91 18.32 6.23
#